data_2ccbc5d53e9e98ede93dff94c1dcaa7d
#
_entry.id   2ccbc5d53e9e98ede93dff94c1dcaa7d
#
_cell.length_a   1.000
_cell.length_b   1.000
_cell.length_c   1.000
_cell.angle_alpha   90.00
_cell.angle_beta   90.00
_cell.angle_gamma   90.00
#
_symmetry.space_group_name_H-M   'P 1'
#
loop_
_entity.id
_entity.type
_entity.pdbx_description
1 polymer ?
#
loop_
_entity_poly.entity_id
_entity_poly.type
_entity_poly.pdbx_seq_one_letter_code
_entity_poly.pdbx_strand_id
1 'polypeptide(L)'
;MARFDEELPNDLIKMFQDLDDDSEKILGEMTKAGAEKVYKNIINNVSSSFKNSNIMKCLKITRVYKTPSDDGINTKVGFYGYFKNKRGVETPAPLVANVFEYGTSKQKKKPFLRKSFKKSEIEAEMKKVQEKYLPKE
;
A
#
# COMPACT_ATOMS: atom_id res chain seq x y z
N MET A 1 41.12 2.83 -19.61
CA MET A 1 39.83 2.16 -19.72
C MET A 1 38.85 3.13 -20.34
N ALA A 2 38.28 2.75 -21.47
CA ALA A 2 37.26 3.59 -22.12
C ALA A 2 36.04 3.70 -21.22
N ARG A 3 35.55 4.90 -21.03
CA ARG A 3 34.34 5.11 -20.27
C ARG A 3 33.15 4.68 -21.14
N PHE A 4 32.42 3.71 -20.66
CA PHE A 4 31.32 3.14 -21.40
C PHE A 4 30.22 4.15 -21.74
N ASP A 5 29.99 5.09 -20.84
CA ASP A 5 28.99 6.14 -20.98
C ASP A 5 29.33 7.17 -22.08
N GLU A 6 30.61 7.37 -22.39
CA GLU A 6 31.03 8.29 -23.44
C GLU A 6 30.78 7.75 -24.87
N GLU A 7 30.62 6.45 -24.99
CA GLU A 7 30.46 5.79 -26.29
C GLU A 7 29.00 5.47 -26.62
N LEU A 8 28.07 5.72 -25.69
CA LEU A 8 26.65 5.41 -25.90
C LEU A 8 26.00 6.43 -26.86
N PRO A 9 25.30 5.94 -27.89
CA PRO A 9 24.49 6.83 -28.75
C PRO A 9 23.39 7.52 -27.96
N ASN A 10 23.03 8.75 -28.36
CA ASN A 10 21.97 9.52 -27.69
C ASN A 10 20.62 8.81 -27.70
N ASP A 11 20.30 8.09 -28.76
CA ASP A 11 19.06 7.32 -28.85
C ASP A 11 19.02 6.16 -27.86
N LEU A 12 20.18 5.54 -27.60
CA LEU A 12 20.28 4.47 -26.60
C LEU A 12 20.11 5.02 -25.17
N ILE A 13 20.70 6.19 -24.89
CA ILE A 13 20.54 6.88 -23.60
C ILE A 13 19.08 7.22 -23.36
N LYS A 14 18.40 7.73 -24.37
CA LYS A 14 16.97 8.05 -24.30
C LYS A 14 16.12 6.80 -24.05
N MET A 15 16.47 5.69 -24.69
CA MET A 15 15.80 4.42 -24.50
C MET A 15 15.92 3.92 -23.05
N PHE A 16 17.08 4.06 -22.41
CA PHE A 16 17.28 3.71 -21.01
C PHE A 16 16.49 4.64 -20.08
N GLN A 17 16.41 5.93 -20.40
CA GLN A 17 15.59 6.88 -19.64
C GLN A 17 14.11 6.54 -19.72
N ASP A 18 13.63 6.22 -20.91
CA ASP A 18 12.24 5.81 -21.14
C ASP A 18 11.90 4.53 -20.37
N LEU A 19 12.81 3.56 -20.34
CA LEU A 19 12.66 2.33 -19.56
C LEU A 19 12.58 2.61 -18.07
N ASP A 20 13.37 3.55 -17.57
CA ASP A 20 13.36 3.92 -16.16
C ASP A 20 12.02 4.57 -15.78
N ASP A 21 11.53 5.49 -16.60
CA ASP A 21 10.24 6.14 -16.39
C ASP A 21 9.09 5.13 -16.41
N ASP A 22 9.11 4.20 -17.35
CA ASP A 22 8.12 3.13 -17.45
C ASP A 22 8.20 2.19 -16.24
N SER A 23 9.40 1.90 -15.75
CA SER A 23 9.60 1.08 -14.57
C SER A 23 8.97 1.69 -13.33
N GLU A 24 9.13 3.00 -13.13
CA GLU A 24 8.50 3.69 -12.00
C GLU A 24 6.98 3.63 -12.08
N LYS A 25 6.42 3.80 -13.27
CA LYS A 25 4.98 3.71 -13.49
C LYS A 25 4.46 2.30 -13.19
N ILE A 26 5.15 1.29 -13.69
CA ILE A 26 4.77 -0.12 -13.47
C ILE A 26 4.86 -0.47 -11.98
N LEU A 27 5.93 -0.08 -11.32
CA LEU A 27 6.10 -0.32 -9.88
C LEU A 27 5.03 0.41 -9.07
N GLY A 28 4.67 1.63 -9.47
CA GLY A 28 3.59 2.37 -8.83
C GLY A 28 2.24 1.66 -8.96
N GLU A 29 1.91 1.13 -10.13
CA GLU A 29 0.68 0.35 -10.33
C GLU A 29 0.70 -0.95 -9.54
N MET A 30 1.86 -1.62 -9.47
CA MET A 30 2.04 -2.85 -8.69
C MET A 30 1.78 -2.62 -7.20
N THR A 31 2.40 -1.57 -6.63
CA THR A 31 2.21 -1.26 -5.20
C THR A 31 0.77 -0.87 -4.91
N LYS A 32 0.12 -0.15 -5.81
CA LYS A 32 -1.29 0.22 -5.67
C LYS A 32 -2.20 -1.00 -5.71
N ALA A 33 -1.95 -1.94 -6.61
CA ALA A 33 -2.71 -3.18 -6.69
C ALA A 33 -2.59 -4.00 -5.41
N GLY A 34 -1.39 -4.11 -4.85
CA GLY A 34 -1.16 -4.75 -3.56
C GLY A 34 -1.90 -4.05 -2.43
N ALA A 35 -1.87 -2.72 -2.42
CA ALA A 35 -2.56 -1.92 -1.42
C ALA A 35 -4.09 -2.08 -1.50
N GLU A 36 -4.65 -2.15 -2.69
CA GLU A 36 -6.08 -2.39 -2.89
C GLU A 36 -6.50 -3.77 -2.37
N LYS A 37 -5.66 -4.77 -2.55
CA LYS A 37 -5.91 -6.11 -2.01
C LYS A 37 -5.92 -6.10 -0.48
N VAL A 38 -4.96 -5.42 0.14
CA VAL A 38 -4.90 -5.26 1.59
C VAL A 38 -6.14 -4.51 2.10
N TYR A 39 -6.55 -3.45 1.40
CA TYR A 39 -7.74 -2.67 1.74
C TYR A 39 -8.99 -3.57 1.78
N LYS A 40 -9.19 -4.38 0.76
CA LYS A 40 -10.32 -5.33 0.71
C LYS A 40 -10.24 -6.36 1.83
N ASN A 41 -9.04 -6.86 2.13
CA ASN A 41 -8.83 -7.83 3.21
C ASN A 41 -9.15 -7.21 4.57
N ILE A 42 -8.79 -5.95 4.79
CA ILE A 42 -9.12 -5.25 6.04
C ILE A 42 -10.63 -5.17 6.22
N ILE A 43 -11.36 -4.78 5.19
CA ILE A 43 -12.82 -4.69 5.23
C ILE A 43 -13.43 -6.06 5.57
N ASN A 44 -12.89 -7.14 5.01
CA ASN A 44 -13.39 -8.50 5.25
C ASN A 44 -13.03 -9.06 6.62
N ASN A 45 -11.89 -8.64 7.17
CA ASN A 45 -11.34 -9.21 8.41
C ASN A 45 -11.76 -8.46 9.68
N VAL A 46 -12.26 -7.23 9.57
CA VAL A 46 -12.69 -6.47 10.75
C VAL A 46 -13.95 -7.08 11.36
N SER A 47 -14.06 -6.96 12.69
CA SER A 47 -15.27 -7.41 13.40
C SER A 47 -16.48 -6.56 13.01
N SER A 48 -17.68 -7.09 13.18
CA SER A 48 -18.91 -6.39 12.84
C SER A 48 -19.07 -5.08 13.61
N SER A 49 -18.68 -5.05 14.87
CA SER A 49 -18.73 -3.84 15.69
C SER A 49 -17.79 -2.76 15.15
N PHE A 50 -16.59 -3.14 14.69
CA PHE A 50 -15.64 -2.23 14.07
C PHE A 50 -16.14 -1.75 12.71
N LYS A 51 -16.66 -2.68 11.90
CA LYS A 51 -17.15 -2.41 10.55
C LYS A 51 -18.31 -1.40 10.56
N ASN A 52 -19.18 -1.48 11.54
CA ASN A 52 -20.33 -0.58 11.69
C ASN A 52 -19.96 0.76 12.34
N SER A 53 -18.71 0.92 12.75
CA SER A 53 -18.22 2.15 13.38
C SER A 53 -17.83 3.18 12.32
N ASN A 54 -17.88 4.44 12.71
CA ASN A 54 -17.45 5.56 11.86
C ASN A 54 -15.95 5.50 11.51
N ILE A 55 -15.17 4.71 12.23
CA ILE A 55 -13.73 4.55 11.99
C ILE A 55 -13.44 4.05 10.57
N MET A 56 -14.35 3.29 9.97
CA MET A 56 -14.17 2.79 8.61
C MET A 56 -14.05 3.91 7.58
N LYS A 57 -14.56 5.09 7.87
CA LYS A 57 -14.40 6.28 7.01
C LYS A 57 -12.97 6.78 6.98
N CYS A 58 -12.16 6.39 7.97
CA CYS A 58 -10.75 6.76 8.08
C CYS A 58 -9.82 5.77 7.40
N LEU A 59 -10.32 4.62 6.94
CA LEU A 59 -9.53 3.66 6.18
C LEU A 59 -9.27 4.20 4.78
N LYS A 60 -8.01 4.41 4.46
CA LYS A 60 -7.60 5.03 3.20
C LYS A 60 -6.38 4.36 2.60
N ILE A 61 -6.29 4.45 1.28
CA ILE A 61 -5.10 4.10 0.52
C ILE A 61 -4.44 5.42 0.13
N THR A 62 -3.15 5.58 0.43
CA THR A 62 -2.40 6.78 0.02
C THR A 62 -2.10 6.72 -1.48
N ARG A 63 -1.80 7.89 -2.05
CA ARG A 63 -1.24 7.94 -3.40
C ARG A 63 0.12 7.25 -3.42
N VAL A 64 0.53 6.80 -4.60
CA VAL A 64 1.88 6.29 -4.81
C VAL A 64 2.89 7.43 -4.58
N TYR A 65 3.93 7.15 -3.81
CA TYR A 65 4.95 8.14 -3.51
C TYR A 65 6.34 7.50 -3.48
N LYS A 66 7.36 8.33 -3.67
CA LYS A 66 8.76 7.93 -3.53
C LYS A 66 9.27 8.25 -2.14
N THR A 67 10.01 7.32 -1.55
CA THR A 67 10.70 7.54 -0.28
C THR A 67 12.03 8.22 -0.57
N PRO A 68 12.29 9.45 -0.02
CA PRO A 68 13.52 10.17 -0.33
C PRO A 68 14.82 9.48 0.07
N SER A 69 14.76 8.59 1.07
CA SER A 69 15.95 7.91 1.60
C SER A 69 16.51 6.84 0.68
N ASP A 70 15.66 6.15 -0.08
CA ASP A 70 16.07 4.98 -0.88
C ASP A 70 15.46 4.95 -2.28
N ASP A 71 14.77 6.01 -2.69
CA ASP A 71 14.00 6.09 -3.94
C ASP A 71 12.98 4.97 -4.12
N GLY A 72 12.60 4.30 -3.03
CA GLY A 72 11.60 3.25 -3.03
C GLY A 72 10.21 3.78 -3.38
N ILE A 73 9.47 3.02 -4.17
CA ILE A 73 8.10 3.36 -4.55
C ILE A 73 7.15 2.69 -3.57
N ASN A 74 6.29 3.47 -2.93
CA ASN A 74 5.45 3.02 -1.83
C ASN A 74 4.01 3.46 -1.96
N THR A 75 3.12 2.66 -1.40
CA THR A 75 1.71 2.99 -1.19
C THR A 75 1.32 2.46 0.18
N LYS A 76 0.67 3.28 0.98
CA LYS A 76 0.25 2.88 2.33
C LYS A 76 -1.25 2.65 2.39
N VAL A 77 -1.63 1.68 3.21
CA VAL A 77 -3.03 1.43 3.57
C VAL A 77 -3.13 1.53 5.09
N GLY A 78 -4.08 2.29 5.57
CA GLY A 78 -4.24 2.41 7.02
C GLY A 78 -5.37 3.35 7.41
N PHE A 79 -5.47 3.55 8.70
CA PHE A 79 -6.44 4.46 9.30
C PHE A 79 -5.76 5.80 9.59
N TYR A 80 -6.35 6.88 9.11
CA TYR A 80 -5.80 8.22 9.22
C TYR A 80 -6.85 9.20 9.74
N GLY A 81 -6.40 10.14 10.56
CA GLY A 81 -7.23 11.22 11.06
C GLY A 81 -8.10 10.84 12.24
N TYR A 82 -9.20 11.55 12.38
CA TYR A 82 -10.10 11.44 13.51
C TYR A 82 -11.50 11.09 13.04
N PHE A 83 -12.23 10.39 13.92
CA PHE A 83 -13.63 10.08 13.68
C PHE A 83 -14.42 10.34 14.95
N LYS A 84 -15.72 10.54 14.81
CA LYS A 84 -16.61 10.69 15.96
C LYS A 84 -17.08 9.32 16.43
N ASN A 85 -16.82 9.03 17.71
CA ASN A 85 -17.28 7.78 18.31
C ASN A 85 -18.79 7.85 18.59
N LYS A 86 -19.36 6.79 19.19
CA LYS A 86 -20.79 6.73 19.49
C LYS A 86 -21.25 7.84 20.44
N ARG A 87 -20.34 8.40 21.22
CA ARG A 87 -20.60 9.51 22.14
C ARG A 87 -20.44 10.88 21.50
N GLY A 88 -20.09 10.92 20.19
CA GLY A 88 -19.86 12.16 19.47
C GLY A 88 -18.51 12.82 19.75
N VAL A 89 -17.58 12.11 20.42
CA VAL A 89 -16.25 12.62 20.74
C VAL A 89 -15.29 12.29 19.60
N GLU A 90 -14.49 13.29 19.18
CA GLU A 90 -13.44 13.05 18.17
C GLU A 90 -12.35 12.17 18.74
N THR A 91 -12.07 11.06 18.07
CA THR A 91 -11.13 10.04 18.50
C THR A 91 -10.13 9.75 17.37
N PRO A 92 -8.81 9.63 17.70
CA PRO A 92 -7.82 9.27 16.68
C PRO A 92 -8.06 7.85 16.15
N ALA A 93 -8.26 7.71 14.85
CA ALA A 93 -8.50 6.43 14.22
C ALA A 93 -7.31 5.46 14.37
N PRO A 94 -6.03 5.89 14.20
CA PRO A 94 -4.91 4.96 14.38
C PRO A 94 -4.82 4.38 15.80
N LEU A 95 -5.15 5.15 16.82
CA LEU A 95 -5.13 4.68 18.20
C LEU A 95 -6.14 3.56 18.41
N VAL A 96 -7.35 3.74 17.94
CA VAL A 96 -8.43 2.75 18.09
C VAL A 96 -8.10 1.49 17.28
N ALA A 97 -7.57 1.64 16.06
CA ALA A 97 -7.14 0.51 15.25
C ALA A 97 -6.08 -0.32 16.00
N ASN A 98 -5.11 0.32 16.64
CA ASN A 98 -4.09 -0.38 17.44
C ASN A 98 -4.69 -1.11 18.64
N VAL A 99 -5.69 -0.53 19.29
CA VAL A 99 -6.38 -1.18 20.43
C VAL A 99 -7.06 -2.47 19.97
N PHE A 100 -7.72 -2.46 18.80
CA PHE A 100 -8.33 -3.67 18.25
C PHE A 100 -7.28 -4.70 17.84
N GLU A 101 -6.18 -4.27 17.22
CA GLU A 101 -5.13 -5.18 16.72
C GLU A 101 -4.39 -5.87 17.88
N TYR A 102 -4.00 -5.11 18.88
CA TYR A 102 -3.13 -5.62 19.97
C TYR A 102 -3.85 -5.86 21.28
N GLY A 103 -5.04 -5.30 21.45
CA GLY A 103 -5.78 -5.39 22.68
C GLY A 103 -5.24 -4.48 23.79
N THR A 104 -5.96 -4.43 24.89
CA THR A 104 -5.56 -3.72 26.11
C THR A 104 -5.90 -4.59 27.31
N SER A 105 -5.57 -4.13 28.54
CA SER A 105 -5.95 -4.82 29.76
C SER A 105 -7.47 -4.95 29.94
N LYS A 106 -8.23 -4.05 29.31
CA LYS A 106 -9.70 -4.01 29.40
C LYS A 106 -10.40 -4.59 28.18
N GLN A 107 -9.69 -4.72 27.05
CA GLN A 107 -10.28 -5.20 25.80
C GLN A 107 -9.44 -6.30 25.19
N LYS A 108 -10.09 -7.41 24.86
CA LYS A 108 -9.47 -8.53 24.17
C LYS A 108 -9.07 -8.11 22.74
N LYS A 109 -7.89 -8.53 22.31
CA LYS A 109 -7.43 -8.27 20.95
C LYS A 109 -8.34 -8.95 19.92
N LYS A 110 -8.60 -8.23 18.84
CA LYS A 110 -9.31 -8.74 17.67
C LYS A 110 -8.48 -8.37 16.43
N PRO A 111 -7.36 -9.09 16.17
CA PRO A 111 -6.43 -8.72 15.13
C PRO A 111 -7.06 -8.81 13.73
N PHE A 112 -6.81 -7.81 12.92
CA PHE A 112 -7.28 -7.76 11.54
C PHE A 112 -6.22 -7.26 10.58
N LEU A 113 -5.30 -6.40 11.03
CA LEU A 113 -4.26 -5.82 10.17
C LEU A 113 -3.27 -6.88 9.70
N ARG A 114 -2.71 -7.65 10.61
CA ARG A 114 -1.76 -8.71 10.25
C ARG A 114 -2.37 -9.75 9.31
N LYS A 115 -3.62 -10.11 9.56
CA LYS A 115 -4.35 -11.06 8.70
C LYS A 115 -4.60 -10.52 7.31
N SER A 116 -4.66 -9.20 7.18
CA SER A 116 -4.93 -8.53 5.91
C SER A 116 -3.68 -8.38 5.04
N PHE A 117 -2.49 -8.36 5.65
CA PHE A 117 -1.21 -8.24 4.95
C PHE A 117 -0.63 -9.62 4.63
N LYS A 118 -1.33 -10.41 3.84
CA LYS A 118 -0.82 -11.71 3.39
C LYS A 118 0.10 -11.51 2.20
N LYS A 119 1.38 -11.79 2.39
CA LYS A 119 2.42 -11.60 1.39
C LYS A 119 2.08 -12.31 0.08
N SER A 120 1.61 -13.55 0.13
CA SER A 120 1.27 -14.34 -1.06
C SER A 120 0.17 -13.68 -1.89
N GLU A 121 -0.86 -13.14 -1.25
CA GLU A 121 -1.97 -12.47 -1.93
C GLU A 121 -1.53 -11.14 -2.55
N ILE A 122 -0.71 -10.38 -1.82
CA ILE A 122 -0.16 -9.10 -2.31
C ILE A 122 0.72 -9.36 -3.53
N GLU A 123 1.62 -10.33 -3.45
CA GLU A 123 2.50 -10.70 -4.56
C GLU A 123 1.72 -11.18 -5.78
N ALA A 124 0.63 -11.92 -5.57
CA ALA A 124 -0.22 -12.40 -6.67
C ALA A 124 -0.85 -11.22 -7.43
N GLU A 125 -1.35 -10.22 -6.71
CA GLU A 125 -1.93 -9.02 -7.34
C GLU A 125 -0.87 -8.18 -8.05
N MET A 126 0.30 -8.03 -7.45
CA MET A 126 1.42 -7.32 -8.07
C MET A 126 1.89 -8.02 -9.35
N LYS A 127 1.94 -9.35 -9.32
CA LYS A 127 2.33 -10.15 -10.46
C LYS A 127 1.37 -10.01 -11.63
N LYS A 128 0.07 -9.92 -11.37
CA LYS A 128 -0.93 -9.67 -12.42
C LYS A 128 -0.66 -8.36 -13.15
N VAL A 129 -0.30 -7.30 -12.42
CA VAL A 129 0.05 -6.01 -13.02
C VAL A 129 1.34 -6.13 -13.81
N GLN A 130 2.34 -6.81 -13.27
CA GLN A 130 3.62 -7.03 -13.94
C GLN A 130 3.42 -7.77 -15.28
N GLU A 131 2.62 -8.82 -15.30
CA GLU A 131 2.34 -9.61 -16.50
C GLU A 131 1.66 -8.77 -17.59
N LYS A 132 0.87 -7.78 -17.20
CA LYS A 132 0.20 -6.88 -18.13
C LYS A 132 1.19 -6.05 -18.95
N TYR A 133 2.35 -5.71 -18.37
CA TYR A 133 3.37 -4.87 -19.01
C TYR A 133 4.53 -5.64 -19.60
N LEU A 134 4.73 -6.91 -19.21
CA LEU A 134 5.80 -7.72 -19.78
C LEU A 134 5.39 -8.25 -21.16
N PRO A 135 6.34 -8.29 -22.12
CA PRO A 135 6.04 -8.88 -23.41
C PRO A 135 5.76 -10.37 -23.26
N LYS A 136 4.74 -10.85 -23.93
CA LYS A 136 4.44 -12.28 -24.00
C LYS A 136 5.40 -12.94 -24.96
N GLU A 137 6.09 -13.94 -24.47
CA GLU A 137 6.93 -14.77 -25.33
C GLU A 137 6.06 -15.67 -26.23
#